data_3e565022a511dc9840375090e77f0694
#
_entry.id   3e565022a511dc9840375090e77f0694
#
_cell.length_a   1.000
_cell.length_b   1.000
_cell.length_c   1.000
_cell.angle_alpha   90.00
_cell.angle_beta   90.00
_cell.angle_gamma   90.00
#
_symmetry.space_group_name_H-M   'P 1'
#
loop_
_entity.id
_entity.type
_entity.pdbx_description
1 polymer ?
#
loop_
_entity_poly.entity_id
_entity_poly.type
_entity_poly.pdbx_seq_one_letter_code
_entity_poly.pdbx_strand_id
1 'polypeptide(L)'
;MKKLKWLVTILIVTMVWGGVTFSCKQPTGSNSDNKIEAETIIVPGMEKITGATIVGAPYIGNDYAGVFIEGRTVTLSDFYIGKYEVTQEEYESVMKNQKVTVNGTEYLLNSMPSNCSADSTYYRQVVEGEIQGKRPVECVSWYDAVYYCNLLSQKEGLEPAYNIEITKVDKSGGKAGYSIIAANVDFNTEANGYRLPTEAEWEFAARGGDPEAEDWNYLYSGAYLETDLAAAGVNKNPVLDAIAWYGYNNETGTTPDGYGSPQANANNVPGYGTHQVGLKAPNRLGLYDMTGNVSEWCYDYEEAISTGEVTDPIGAAEGKYRMTRGRDWISTAYDSIVTKRGGLTPASRTHTGGFRVARSIK
;
A
#
# COMPACT_ATOMS: atom_id res chain seq x y z
N MET A 1 -35.12 51.37 6.65
CA MET A 1 -34.18 50.48 7.28
C MET A 1 -34.94 49.32 7.94
N LYS A 2 -35.09 48.19 7.25
CA LYS A 2 -35.78 46.99 7.76
C LYS A 2 -34.75 45.88 7.90
N LYS A 3 -34.53 45.42 9.14
CA LYS A 3 -33.68 44.28 9.48
C LYS A 3 -34.42 42.98 9.18
N LEU A 4 -33.89 42.16 8.29
CA LEU A 4 -34.40 40.84 7.98
C LEU A 4 -33.66 39.82 8.88
N LYS A 5 -34.42 39.18 9.78
CA LYS A 5 -33.92 38.07 10.62
C LYS A 5 -34.06 36.77 9.83
N TRP A 6 -32.97 36.00 9.68
CA TRP A 6 -33.01 34.63 9.20
C TRP A 6 -33.17 33.68 10.38
N LEU A 7 -34.25 32.91 10.38
CA LEU A 7 -34.46 31.77 11.28
C LEU A 7 -33.75 30.55 10.65
N VAL A 8 -32.82 29.94 11.37
CA VAL A 8 -32.27 28.65 11.08
C VAL A 8 -33.09 27.58 11.80
N THR A 9 -33.82 26.78 11.08
CA THR A 9 -34.56 25.63 11.60
C THR A 9 -33.66 24.43 11.63
N ILE A 10 -33.27 23.97 12.81
CA ILE A 10 -32.53 22.72 13.02
C ILE A 10 -33.54 21.58 13.08
N LEU A 11 -33.48 20.66 12.10
CA LEU A 11 -34.27 19.44 12.10
C LEU A 11 -33.53 18.36 12.88
N ILE A 12 -34.01 18.03 14.09
CA ILE A 12 -33.49 16.91 14.88
C ILE A 12 -34.26 15.66 14.46
N VAL A 13 -33.56 14.70 13.79
CA VAL A 13 -34.10 13.37 13.51
C VAL A 13 -33.75 12.46 14.68
N THR A 14 -34.73 12.11 15.47
CA THR A 14 -34.62 11.11 16.54
C THR A 14 -34.84 9.71 15.92
N MET A 15 -33.79 8.89 15.84
CA MET A 15 -33.95 7.47 15.58
C MET A 15 -34.35 6.75 16.86
N VAL A 16 -35.53 6.13 16.85
CA VAL A 16 -36.01 5.24 17.91
C VAL A 16 -35.43 3.83 17.65
N TRP A 17 -34.57 3.38 18.53
CA TRP A 17 -34.10 1.98 18.56
C TRP A 17 -35.09 1.14 19.37
N GLY A 18 -35.75 0.18 18.71
CA GLY A 18 -36.55 -0.84 19.37
C GLY A 18 -35.65 -1.88 20.03
N GLY A 19 -35.55 -1.84 21.36
CA GLY A 19 -34.83 -2.84 22.14
C GLY A 19 -35.65 -4.12 22.28
N VAL A 20 -35.10 -5.25 21.83
CA VAL A 20 -35.59 -6.60 22.19
C VAL A 20 -34.80 -7.06 23.40
N THR A 21 -35.46 -7.12 24.55
CA THR A 21 -34.85 -7.64 25.79
C THR A 21 -35.02 -9.16 25.85
N PHE A 22 -33.93 -9.91 25.71
CA PHE A 22 -33.88 -11.31 26.13
C PHE A 22 -33.39 -11.39 27.59
N SER A 23 -34.29 -11.85 28.47
CA SER A 23 -33.95 -12.17 29.86
C SER A 23 -33.35 -13.55 29.92
N CYS A 24 -32.08 -13.66 30.31
CA CYS A 24 -31.43 -14.93 30.67
C CYS A 24 -31.02 -14.86 32.15
N LYS A 25 -31.51 -15.84 32.95
CA LYS A 25 -31.16 -16.01 34.38
C LYS A 25 -29.68 -16.37 34.50
N GLN A 26 -28.98 -15.66 35.40
CA GLN A 26 -27.60 -15.98 35.79
C GLN A 26 -27.54 -17.22 36.71
N PRO A 27 -26.55 -18.10 36.54
CA PRO A 27 -26.05 -18.95 37.60
C PRO A 27 -24.94 -18.21 38.37
N THR A 28 -25.04 -18.21 39.69
CA THR A 28 -24.01 -17.73 40.62
C THR A 28 -22.84 -18.74 40.64
N GLY A 29 -21.68 -18.33 40.16
CA GLY A 29 -20.42 -19.05 40.28
C GLY A 29 -19.25 -18.10 40.06
N SER A 30 -18.49 -17.85 41.11
CA SER A 30 -17.27 -17.06 41.06
C SER A 30 -16.19 -17.80 40.28
N ASN A 31 -15.97 -17.38 39.06
CA ASN A 31 -14.74 -17.70 38.33
C ASN A 31 -14.18 -16.38 37.79
N SER A 32 -12.90 -16.15 38.07
CA SER A 32 -12.11 -15.08 37.48
C SER A 32 -11.93 -15.38 36.01
N ASP A 33 -12.94 -15.02 35.19
CA ASP A 33 -12.87 -15.12 33.75
C ASP A 33 -11.90 -14.06 33.25
N ASN A 34 -10.71 -14.51 32.82
CA ASN A 34 -9.89 -13.77 31.88
C ASN A 34 -10.74 -13.55 30.62
N LYS A 35 -11.43 -12.41 30.57
CA LYS A 35 -12.08 -11.92 29.38
C LYS A 35 -10.93 -11.64 28.38
N ILE A 36 -10.69 -12.56 27.48
CA ILE A 36 -9.91 -12.28 26.27
C ILE A 36 -10.75 -11.26 25.53
N GLU A 37 -10.38 -9.99 25.63
CA GLU A 37 -10.96 -8.96 24.75
C GLU A 37 -10.65 -9.39 23.32
N ALA A 38 -11.70 -9.56 22.51
CA ALA A 38 -11.54 -9.84 21.10
C ALA A 38 -10.74 -8.69 20.49
N GLU A 39 -9.54 -8.98 19.98
CA GLU A 39 -8.69 -8.00 19.33
C GLU A 39 -9.47 -7.39 18.15
N THR A 40 -9.64 -6.08 18.15
CA THR A 40 -10.33 -5.38 17.06
C THR A 40 -9.41 -5.36 15.85
N ILE A 41 -9.90 -5.88 14.73
CA ILE A 41 -9.21 -5.84 13.44
C ILE A 41 -9.53 -4.52 12.77
N ILE A 42 -8.50 -3.86 12.25
CA ILE A 42 -8.63 -2.67 11.42
C ILE A 42 -8.54 -3.11 9.97
N VAL A 43 -9.61 -2.91 9.22
CA VAL A 43 -9.75 -3.34 7.83
C VAL A 43 -9.40 -2.18 6.90
N PRO A 44 -8.50 -2.36 5.91
CA PRO A 44 -8.18 -1.35 4.92
C PRO A 44 -9.42 -0.88 4.14
N GLY A 45 -9.56 0.44 3.96
CA GLY A 45 -10.58 0.98 3.06
C GLY A 45 -10.28 0.60 1.61
N MET A 46 -11.30 0.20 0.85
CA MET A 46 -11.17 -0.28 -0.54
C MET A 46 -11.97 0.59 -1.50
N GLU A 47 -11.40 0.82 -2.69
CA GLU A 47 -12.11 1.42 -3.83
C GLU A 47 -12.39 0.35 -4.89
N LYS A 48 -13.61 0.38 -5.46
CA LYS A 48 -13.97 -0.50 -6.58
C LYS A 48 -13.44 0.08 -7.88
N ILE A 49 -12.67 -0.69 -8.61
CA ILE A 49 -12.14 -0.35 -9.92
C ILE A 49 -12.90 -1.15 -10.97
N THR A 50 -13.51 -0.45 -11.92
CA THR A 50 -14.12 -1.07 -13.09
C THR A 50 -13.01 -1.44 -14.07
N GLY A 51 -12.95 -2.70 -14.45
CA GLY A 51 -11.98 -3.21 -15.41
C GLY A 51 -12.19 -2.63 -16.81
N ALA A 52 -11.17 -2.74 -17.63
CA ALA A 52 -11.17 -2.26 -19.02
C ALA A 52 -10.27 -3.09 -19.91
N THR A 53 -10.43 -2.95 -21.22
CA THR A 53 -9.45 -3.42 -22.21
C THR A 53 -8.58 -2.24 -22.63
N ILE A 54 -7.29 -2.33 -22.37
CA ILE A 54 -6.30 -1.30 -22.61
C ILE A 54 -5.45 -1.71 -23.81
N VAL A 55 -5.53 -0.92 -24.90
CA VAL A 55 -4.59 -1.03 -26.02
C VAL A 55 -3.37 -0.22 -25.68
N GLY A 56 -2.24 -0.87 -25.52
CA GLY A 56 -0.99 -0.21 -25.18
C GLY A 56 -0.52 0.74 -26.29
N ALA A 57 0.10 1.82 -25.90
CA ALA A 57 0.56 2.89 -26.79
C ALA A 57 2.09 3.05 -26.72
N PRO A 58 2.71 3.66 -27.73
CA PRO A 58 4.10 4.07 -27.66
C PRO A 58 4.29 4.99 -26.44
N TYR A 59 5.26 4.69 -25.61
CA TYR A 59 5.62 5.53 -24.50
C TYR A 59 6.31 6.81 -24.98
N ILE A 60 5.75 7.95 -24.61
CA ILE A 60 6.34 9.26 -24.93
C ILE A 60 7.30 9.65 -23.80
N GLY A 61 8.49 9.08 -23.77
CA GLY A 61 9.48 9.37 -22.74
C GLY A 61 10.65 8.39 -22.75
N ASN A 62 11.71 8.70 -22.02
CA ASN A 62 12.91 7.88 -21.98
C ASN A 62 12.74 6.66 -21.06
N ASP A 63 13.05 5.48 -21.57
CA ASP A 63 13.45 4.24 -20.87
C ASP A 63 12.48 3.56 -19.88
N TYR A 64 11.28 4.07 -19.60
CA TYR A 64 10.40 3.46 -18.59
C TYR A 64 8.99 3.21 -19.14
N ALA A 65 8.89 2.27 -20.08
CA ALA A 65 7.61 1.73 -20.48
C ALA A 65 7.04 0.91 -19.30
N GLY A 66 5.83 1.23 -18.83
CA GLY A 66 5.11 0.43 -17.85
C GLY A 66 4.66 -0.91 -18.42
N VAL A 67 3.47 -1.38 -18.03
CA VAL A 67 2.93 -2.65 -18.54
C VAL A 67 2.03 -2.49 -19.76
N PHE A 68 1.60 -1.27 -20.11
CA PHE A 68 0.72 -0.98 -21.26
C PHE A 68 1.52 -0.47 -22.45
N ILE A 69 2.42 -1.31 -22.97
CA ILE A 69 3.34 -0.98 -24.07
C ILE A 69 2.68 -1.14 -25.44
N GLU A 70 3.21 -0.47 -26.46
CA GLU A 70 2.79 -0.62 -27.86
C GLU A 70 2.81 -2.09 -28.29
N GLY A 71 1.75 -2.53 -28.97
CA GLY A 71 1.59 -3.91 -29.43
C GLY A 71 1.12 -4.90 -28.36
N ARG A 72 0.82 -4.43 -27.13
CA ARG A 72 0.18 -5.23 -26.09
C ARG A 72 -1.25 -4.75 -25.83
N THR A 73 -2.18 -5.67 -25.74
CA THR A 73 -3.55 -5.41 -25.29
C THR A 73 -3.80 -6.13 -23.96
N VAL A 74 -4.16 -5.40 -22.93
CA VAL A 74 -4.42 -5.95 -21.60
C VAL A 74 -5.89 -5.77 -21.27
N THR A 75 -6.59 -6.86 -20.95
CA THR A 75 -7.94 -6.82 -20.40
C THR A 75 -7.86 -7.09 -18.90
N LEU A 76 -8.42 -6.19 -18.09
CA LEU A 76 -8.54 -6.35 -16.65
C LEU A 76 -10.02 -6.50 -16.28
N SER A 77 -10.31 -7.48 -15.43
CA SER A 77 -11.59 -7.63 -14.75
C SER A 77 -11.80 -6.57 -13.67
N ASP A 78 -13.03 -6.39 -13.19
CA ASP A 78 -13.32 -5.55 -12.02
C ASP A 78 -12.58 -6.08 -10.78
N PHE A 79 -12.04 -5.17 -9.98
CA PHE A 79 -11.37 -5.52 -8.71
C PHE A 79 -11.55 -4.43 -7.66
N TYR A 80 -11.25 -4.75 -6.42
CA TYR A 80 -11.06 -3.77 -5.37
C TYR A 80 -9.58 -3.54 -5.13
N ILE A 81 -9.19 -2.29 -4.79
CA ILE A 81 -7.83 -1.94 -4.38
C ILE A 81 -7.88 -1.07 -3.12
N GLY A 82 -6.91 -1.23 -2.24
CA GLY A 82 -6.77 -0.41 -1.05
C GLY A 82 -6.66 1.08 -1.39
N LYS A 83 -7.50 1.89 -0.76
CA LYS A 83 -7.50 3.35 -0.92
C LYS A 83 -6.15 3.95 -0.53
N TYR A 84 -5.51 3.34 0.45
CA TYR A 84 -4.21 3.69 1.01
C TYR A 84 -3.26 2.50 0.97
N GLU A 85 -1.98 2.75 1.17
CA GLU A 85 -1.03 1.74 1.61
C GLU A 85 -1.49 1.15 2.95
N VAL A 86 -1.20 -0.13 3.22
CA VAL A 86 -1.50 -0.76 4.53
C VAL A 86 -0.74 -0.02 5.62
N THR A 87 -1.46 0.47 6.62
CA THR A 87 -0.89 1.24 7.72
C THR A 87 -0.26 0.35 8.79
N GLN A 88 0.59 0.92 9.63
CA GLN A 88 1.24 0.22 10.75
C GLN A 88 0.21 -0.34 11.73
N GLU A 89 -0.86 0.39 12.04
CA GLU A 89 -1.93 -0.08 12.93
C GLU A 89 -2.79 -1.19 12.31
N GLU A 90 -3.07 -1.13 11.00
CA GLU A 90 -3.77 -2.20 10.28
C GLU A 90 -2.92 -3.47 10.29
N TYR A 91 -1.63 -3.35 9.97
CA TYR A 91 -0.71 -4.47 9.96
C TYR A 91 -0.58 -5.10 11.36
N GLU A 92 -0.37 -4.29 12.39
CA GLU A 92 -0.30 -4.76 13.78
C GLU A 92 -1.58 -5.49 14.20
N SER A 93 -2.76 -4.94 13.88
CA SER A 93 -4.06 -5.52 14.25
C SER A 93 -4.28 -6.93 13.72
N VAL A 94 -3.68 -7.25 12.56
CA VAL A 94 -3.77 -8.55 11.90
C VAL A 94 -2.65 -9.49 12.35
N MET A 95 -1.41 -8.98 12.45
CA MET A 95 -0.20 -9.77 12.65
C MET A 95 0.15 -10.01 14.12
N LYS A 96 -0.48 -9.30 15.05
CA LYS A 96 -0.23 -9.44 16.48
C LYS A 96 -0.49 -10.86 16.96
N ASN A 97 0.45 -11.39 17.74
CA ASN A 97 0.44 -12.75 18.27
C ASN A 97 0.43 -13.89 17.24
N GLN A 98 0.63 -13.58 15.95
CA GLN A 98 0.68 -14.64 14.94
C GLN A 98 1.98 -15.43 15.04
N LYS A 99 1.83 -16.74 14.90
CA LYS A 99 2.94 -17.70 14.98
C LYS A 99 2.92 -18.59 13.75
N VAL A 100 4.10 -19.03 13.35
CA VAL A 100 4.29 -19.99 12.27
C VAL A 100 5.19 -21.11 12.72
N THR A 101 4.98 -22.31 12.18
CA THR A 101 5.83 -23.47 12.47
C THR A 101 6.71 -23.76 11.26
N VAL A 102 8.03 -23.77 11.47
CA VAL A 102 9.01 -24.14 10.44
C VAL A 102 9.90 -25.23 11.01
N ASN A 103 9.97 -26.38 10.33
CA ASN A 103 10.74 -27.55 10.77
C ASN A 103 10.45 -27.97 12.23
N GLY A 104 9.16 -27.94 12.62
CA GLY A 104 8.71 -28.30 13.97
C GLY A 104 8.97 -27.27 15.06
N THR A 105 9.55 -26.12 14.73
CA THR A 105 9.78 -25.00 15.66
C THR A 105 8.78 -23.87 15.42
N GLU A 106 8.18 -23.39 16.52
CA GLU A 106 7.23 -22.27 16.49
C GLU A 106 7.97 -20.93 16.59
N TYR A 107 7.60 -19.97 15.73
CA TYR A 107 8.17 -18.63 15.67
C TYR A 107 7.06 -17.59 15.76
N LEU A 108 7.18 -16.63 16.67
CA LEU A 108 6.31 -15.45 16.75
C LEU A 108 6.70 -14.48 15.64
N LEU A 109 5.73 -14.09 14.83
CA LEU A 109 5.96 -13.11 13.76
C LEU A 109 6.06 -11.69 14.31
N ASN A 110 6.78 -10.83 13.59
CA ASN A 110 6.91 -9.42 13.92
C ASN A 110 5.67 -8.65 13.44
N SER A 111 4.90 -8.12 14.39
CA SER A 111 3.72 -7.30 14.09
C SER A 111 4.00 -5.79 13.97
N MET A 112 5.22 -5.34 14.31
CA MET A 112 5.66 -3.95 14.22
C MET A 112 7.04 -3.85 13.53
N PRO A 113 7.14 -4.19 12.23
CA PRO A 113 8.42 -4.26 11.55
C PRO A 113 9.02 -2.88 11.25
N SER A 114 8.20 -1.84 11.20
CA SER A 114 8.54 -0.52 10.65
C SER A 114 9.72 0.16 11.34
N ASN A 115 10.64 0.67 10.54
CA ASN A 115 11.76 1.50 10.99
C ASN A 115 11.40 2.99 11.04
N CYS A 116 10.46 3.46 10.21
CA CYS A 116 9.88 4.79 10.31
C CYS A 116 8.90 4.84 11.48
N SER A 117 9.40 4.73 12.70
CA SER A 117 8.64 4.64 13.94
C SER A 117 9.32 5.45 15.05
N ALA A 118 8.57 5.84 16.06
CA ALA A 118 9.08 6.62 17.20
C ALA A 118 10.25 5.95 17.94
N ASP A 119 10.33 4.63 17.91
CA ASP A 119 11.41 3.84 18.54
C ASP A 119 12.64 3.66 17.67
N SER A 120 12.60 4.13 16.40
CA SER A 120 13.71 4.00 15.48
C SER A 120 14.88 4.91 15.89
N THR A 121 16.12 4.44 15.67
CA THR A 121 17.31 5.26 15.81
C THR A 121 17.55 6.16 14.60
N TYR A 122 16.91 5.91 13.47
CA TYR A 122 17.23 6.54 12.19
C TYR A 122 16.12 7.42 11.61
N TYR A 123 14.82 7.10 11.78
CA TYR A 123 13.70 7.74 11.09
C TYR A 123 12.59 8.07 12.09
N ARG A 124 12.91 8.91 13.08
CA ARG A 124 12.20 8.98 14.36
C ARG A 124 11.00 9.88 14.43
N GLN A 125 10.87 10.86 13.55
CA GLN A 125 9.98 11.94 13.95
C GLN A 125 8.68 11.91 13.20
N VAL A 126 7.62 11.62 13.93
CA VAL A 126 6.27 11.97 13.51
C VAL A 126 6.18 13.49 13.47
N VAL A 127 5.77 14.05 12.35
CA VAL A 127 5.48 15.47 12.22
C VAL A 127 4.33 15.82 13.17
N GLU A 128 4.37 16.99 13.79
CA GLU A 128 3.28 17.46 14.66
C GLU A 128 1.94 17.40 13.93
N GLY A 129 0.97 16.73 14.52
CA GLY A 129 -0.36 16.51 13.95
C GLY A 129 -0.53 15.20 13.17
N GLU A 130 0.54 14.44 12.87
CA GLU A 130 0.45 13.10 12.29
C GLU A 130 0.32 12.01 13.36
N ILE A 131 -0.27 10.89 12.98
CA ILE A 131 -0.45 9.71 13.84
C ILE A 131 0.46 8.60 13.35
N GLN A 132 1.38 8.11 14.21
CA GLN A 132 2.35 7.07 13.87
C GLN A 132 1.68 5.82 13.28
N GLY A 133 0.62 5.33 13.89
CA GLY A 133 -0.09 4.13 13.44
C GLY A 133 -0.71 4.26 12.04
N LYS A 134 -0.93 5.50 11.56
CA LYS A 134 -1.46 5.81 10.24
C LYS A 134 -0.38 5.95 9.16
N ARG A 135 0.89 5.85 9.49
CA ARG A 135 1.96 5.73 8.49
C ARG A 135 1.88 4.38 7.80
N PRO A 136 2.33 4.23 6.54
CA PRO A 136 2.39 2.92 5.91
C PRO A 136 3.32 1.99 6.68
N VAL A 137 2.99 0.71 6.72
CA VAL A 137 3.92 -0.31 7.19
C VAL A 137 5.04 -0.48 6.17
N GLU A 138 6.29 -0.52 6.65
CA GLU A 138 7.46 -0.82 5.84
C GLU A 138 8.37 -1.83 6.54
N CYS A 139 9.49 -2.22 5.93
CA CYS A 139 10.34 -3.31 6.40
C CYS A 139 9.62 -4.68 6.41
N VAL A 140 8.67 -4.88 5.53
CA VAL A 140 7.95 -6.14 5.30
C VAL A 140 8.50 -6.84 4.06
N SER A 141 8.69 -8.16 4.13
CA SER A 141 9.01 -8.95 2.95
C SER A 141 7.75 -9.14 2.08
N TRP A 142 7.93 -9.53 0.82
CA TRP A 142 6.81 -9.94 -0.02
C TRP A 142 6.03 -11.12 0.61
N TYR A 143 6.73 -12.04 1.27
CA TYR A 143 6.11 -13.16 1.99
C TYR A 143 5.30 -12.72 3.19
N ASP A 144 5.77 -11.73 3.96
CA ASP A 144 5.00 -11.15 5.07
C ASP A 144 3.72 -10.49 4.54
N ALA A 145 3.79 -9.79 3.39
CA ALA A 145 2.65 -9.13 2.79
C ALA A 145 1.57 -10.11 2.29
N VAL A 146 1.95 -11.20 1.59
CA VAL A 146 0.97 -12.23 1.17
C VAL A 146 0.41 -13.01 2.35
N TYR A 147 1.19 -13.22 3.39
CA TYR A 147 0.72 -13.86 4.62
C TYR A 147 -0.29 -12.98 5.38
N TYR A 148 -0.02 -11.67 5.47
CA TYR A 148 -0.96 -10.67 5.97
C TYR A 148 -2.30 -10.72 5.21
N CYS A 149 -2.27 -10.73 3.88
CA CYS A 149 -3.47 -10.82 3.05
C CYS A 149 -4.32 -12.05 3.38
N ASN A 150 -3.69 -13.22 3.56
CA ASN A 150 -4.39 -14.43 3.94
C ASN A 150 -5.01 -14.35 5.34
N LEU A 151 -4.27 -13.83 6.31
CA LEU A 151 -4.79 -13.66 7.68
C LEU A 151 -5.96 -12.68 7.72
N LEU A 152 -5.86 -11.55 7.01
CA LEU A 152 -6.95 -10.59 6.90
C LEU A 152 -8.18 -11.23 6.26
N SER A 153 -8.00 -12.01 5.17
CA SER A 153 -9.09 -12.75 4.53
C SER A 153 -9.79 -13.69 5.51
N GLN A 154 -9.03 -14.49 6.25
CA GLN A 154 -9.58 -15.41 7.25
C GLN A 154 -10.36 -14.68 8.35
N LYS A 155 -9.84 -13.55 8.85
CA LYS A 155 -10.48 -12.74 9.89
C LYS A 155 -11.79 -12.09 9.40
N GLU A 156 -11.88 -11.77 8.10
CA GLU A 156 -13.08 -11.23 7.44
C GLU A 156 -14.02 -12.34 6.90
N GLY A 157 -13.70 -13.62 7.09
CA GLY A 157 -14.51 -14.75 6.62
C GLY A 157 -14.48 -14.94 5.10
N LEU A 158 -13.41 -14.48 4.45
CA LEU A 158 -13.19 -14.62 3.01
C LEU A 158 -12.28 -15.80 2.70
N GLU A 159 -12.33 -16.31 1.48
CA GLU A 159 -11.42 -17.36 1.01
C GLU A 159 -10.03 -16.75 0.76
N PRO A 160 -8.95 -17.22 1.46
CA PRO A 160 -7.59 -16.75 1.25
C PRO A 160 -7.12 -16.93 -0.19
N ALA A 161 -6.47 -15.89 -0.73
CA ALA A 161 -5.99 -15.90 -2.10
C ALA A 161 -4.72 -16.74 -2.33
N TYR A 162 -4.00 -17.12 -1.27
CA TYR A 162 -2.75 -17.83 -1.40
C TYR A 162 -2.73 -19.13 -0.62
N ASN A 163 -2.16 -20.19 -1.21
CA ASN A 163 -1.68 -21.34 -0.47
C ASN A 163 -0.20 -21.11 -0.14
N ILE A 164 0.15 -21.04 1.16
CA ILE A 164 1.48 -20.65 1.62
C ILE A 164 2.09 -21.76 2.47
N GLU A 165 3.20 -22.34 1.99
CA GLU A 165 4.05 -23.23 2.76
C GLU A 165 5.33 -22.49 3.15
N ILE A 166 5.42 -22.06 4.42
CA ILE A 166 6.56 -21.29 4.92
C ILE A 166 7.74 -22.23 5.17
N THR A 167 8.87 -21.95 4.52
CA THR A 167 10.09 -22.77 4.60
C THR A 167 11.20 -22.13 5.42
N LYS A 168 11.17 -20.78 5.58
CA LYS A 168 12.20 -20.08 6.34
C LYS A 168 11.70 -18.76 6.93
N VAL A 169 12.10 -18.52 8.17
CA VAL A 169 11.94 -17.23 8.86
C VAL A 169 13.30 -16.69 9.28
N ASP A 170 13.39 -15.36 9.46
CA ASP A 170 14.59 -14.69 9.94
C ASP A 170 14.24 -13.61 10.94
N LYS A 171 15.14 -13.39 11.91
CA LYS A 171 14.93 -12.39 12.96
C LYS A 171 15.09 -10.98 12.37
N SER A 172 14.05 -10.20 12.48
CA SER A 172 14.05 -8.82 11.99
C SER A 172 15.03 -7.95 12.76
N GLY A 173 16.10 -7.50 12.13
CA GLY A 173 16.98 -6.38 12.46
C GLY A 173 16.90 -5.72 13.85
N GLY A 174 16.92 -6.50 14.95
CA GLY A 174 16.82 -5.96 16.31
C GLY A 174 15.39 -5.77 16.85
N LYS A 175 14.37 -5.94 16.04
CA LYS A 175 12.95 -5.89 16.44
C LYS A 175 12.50 -7.21 17.07
N ALA A 176 11.40 -7.17 17.83
CA ALA A 176 10.78 -8.38 18.39
C ALA A 176 10.08 -9.19 17.30
N GLY A 177 10.29 -10.51 17.26
CA GLY A 177 9.65 -11.41 16.32
C GLY A 177 10.48 -11.71 15.07
N TYR A 178 9.87 -12.45 14.15
CA TYR A 178 10.48 -12.98 12.93
C TYR A 178 9.70 -12.51 11.71
N SER A 179 10.38 -12.35 10.57
CA SER A 179 9.78 -12.15 9.25
C SER A 179 9.89 -13.44 8.44
N ILE A 180 8.94 -13.68 7.57
CA ILE A 180 8.99 -14.78 6.60
C ILE A 180 9.92 -14.37 5.47
N ILE A 181 10.95 -15.17 5.19
CA ILE A 181 11.96 -14.86 4.16
C ILE A 181 12.02 -15.90 3.05
N ALA A 182 11.30 -17.02 3.19
CA ALA A 182 11.08 -17.97 2.13
C ALA A 182 9.79 -18.78 2.38
N ALA A 183 9.03 -18.98 1.32
CA ALA A 183 7.84 -19.82 1.27
C ALA A 183 7.58 -20.26 -0.18
N ASN A 184 6.91 -21.41 -0.34
CA ASN A 184 6.22 -21.77 -1.57
C ASN A 184 4.85 -21.07 -1.51
N VAL A 185 4.48 -20.34 -2.56
CA VAL A 185 3.22 -19.56 -2.61
C VAL A 185 2.54 -19.82 -3.93
N ASP A 186 1.36 -20.46 -3.86
CA ASP A 186 0.49 -20.65 -5.01
C ASP A 186 -0.68 -19.66 -4.93
N PHE A 187 -1.01 -19.02 -6.05
CA PHE A 187 -2.10 -18.05 -6.14
C PHE A 187 -3.38 -18.70 -6.65
N ASN A 188 -4.42 -18.71 -5.83
CA ASN A 188 -5.78 -19.06 -6.22
C ASN A 188 -6.49 -17.82 -6.77
N THR A 189 -6.50 -17.66 -8.09
CA THR A 189 -7.16 -16.53 -8.77
C THR A 189 -8.70 -16.54 -8.60
N GLU A 190 -9.28 -17.68 -8.20
CA GLU A 190 -10.74 -17.81 -7.97
C GLU A 190 -11.17 -17.36 -6.56
N ALA A 191 -10.23 -17.17 -5.64
CA ALA A 191 -10.53 -16.71 -4.28
C ALA A 191 -11.03 -15.26 -4.27
N ASN A 192 -11.86 -14.94 -3.27
CA ASN A 192 -12.43 -13.60 -3.06
C ASN A 192 -11.74 -12.83 -1.93
N GLY A 193 -10.69 -13.40 -1.35
CA GLY A 193 -9.94 -12.80 -0.25
C GLY A 193 -8.99 -11.68 -0.69
N TYR A 194 -8.33 -11.10 0.30
CA TYR A 194 -7.31 -10.09 0.09
C TYR A 194 -6.06 -10.69 -0.56
N ARG A 195 -5.42 -9.91 -1.41
CA ARG A 195 -4.18 -10.23 -2.11
C ARG A 195 -3.38 -8.97 -2.40
N LEU A 196 -2.17 -9.12 -2.89
CA LEU A 196 -1.45 -8.01 -3.52
C LEU A 196 -2.10 -7.68 -4.88
N PRO A 197 -2.07 -6.43 -5.34
CA PRO A 197 -2.41 -6.12 -6.72
C PRO A 197 -1.43 -6.80 -7.67
N THR A 198 -1.88 -7.15 -8.87
CA THR A 198 -0.95 -7.43 -9.96
C THR A 198 -0.31 -6.13 -10.42
N GLU A 199 0.82 -6.22 -11.11
CA GLU A 199 1.50 -5.02 -11.62
C GLU A 199 0.60 -4.24 -12.60
N ALA A 200 -0.18 -4.95 -13.42
CA ALA A 200 -1.12 -4.34 -14.36
C ALA A 200 -2.29 -3.66 -13.65
N GLU A 201 -2.87 -4.26 -12.61
CA GLU A 201 -3.92 -3.63 -11.79
C GLU A 201 -3.40 -2.39 -11.09
N TRP A 202 -2.19 -2.46 -10.53
CA TRP A 202 -1.57 -1.34 -9.85
C TRP A 202 -1.38 -0.14 -10.79
N GLU A 203 -0.77 -0.36 -11.99
CA GLU A 203 -0.54 0.71 -12.96
C GLU A 203 -1.86 1.27 -13.52
N PHE A 204 -2.84 0.41 -13.80
CA PHE A 204 -4.17 0.83 -14.25
C PHE A 204 -4.84 1.76 -13.23
N ALA A 205 -4.83 1.36 -11.96
CA ALA A 205 -5.38 2.16 -10.86
C ALA A 205 -4.59 3.48 -10.65
N ALA A 206 -3.27 3.44 -10.75
CA ALA A 206 -2.42 4.63 -10.63
C ALA A 206 -2.66 5.65 -11.75
N ARG A 207 -2.98 5.18 -12.97
CA ARG A 207 -3.35 6.00 -14.12
C ARG A 207 -4.80 6.49 -14.11
N GLY A 208 -5.56 6.23 -13.04
CA GLY A 208 -6.94 6.71 -12.91
C GLY A 208 -8.00 5.79 -13.50
N GLY A 209 -7.66 4.58 -13.98
CA GLY A 209 -8.60 3.52 -14.36
C GLY A 209 -9.44 3.76 -15.61
N ASP A 210 -9.06 4.71 -16.46
CA ASP A 210 -9.79 5.00 -17.70
C ASP A 210 -8.81 5.42 -18.81
N PRO A 211 -8.54 4.51 -19.78
CA PRO A 211 -7.60 4.77 -20.87
C PRO A 211 -7.98 5.95 -21.80
N GLU A 212 -9.26 6.34 -21.81
CA GLU A 212 -9.76 7.44 -22.64
C GLU A 212 -9.70 8.79 -21.92
N ALA A 213 -9.37 8.80 -20.63
CA ALA A 213 -9.29 10.03 -19.86
C ALA A 213 -7.95 10.77 -20.05
N GLU A 214 -8.00 12.10 -19.89
CA GLU A 214 -6.82 12.96 -20.04
C GLU A 214 -5.68 12.57 -19.10
N ASP A 215 -6.00 12.19 -17.85
CA ASP A 215 -5.05 11.84 -16.80
C ASP A 215 -4.39 10.45 -16.98
N TRP A 216 -4.88 9.65 -17.96
CA TRP A 216 -4.26 8.36 -18.28
C TRP A 216 -2.77 8.49 -18.66
N ASN A 217 -2.43 9.59 -19.33
CA ASN A 217 -1.06 9.84 -19.80
C ASN A 217 -0.23 10.73 -18.86
N TYR A 218 -0.72 10.99 -17.65
CA TYR A 218 0.04 11.74 -16.66
C TYR A 218 1.26 10.96 -16.18
N LEU A 219 2.34 11.67 -15.95
CA LEU A 219 3.58 11.08 -15.44
C LEU A 219 3.43 10.59 -13.99
N TYR A 220 2.62 11.29 -13.21
CA TYR A 220 2.38 10.98 -11.80
C TYR A 220 0.90 10.71 -11.57
N SER A 221 0.57 9.87 -10.60
CA SER A 221 -0.80 9.51 -10.30
C SER A 221 -1.61 10.73 -9.84
N GLY A 222 -2.53 11.20 -10.70
CA GLY A 222 -3.39 12.35 -10.41
C GLY A 222 -2.78 13.72 -10.64
N ALA A 223 -1.56 13.82 -11.20
CA ALA A 223 -0.94 15.11 -11.48
C ALA A 223 -0.31 15.18 -12.88
N TYR A 224 -0.74 16.21 -13.63
CA TYR A 224 -0.17 16.54 -14.92
C TYR A 224 1.11 17.33 -14.75
N LEU A 225 2.17 16.90 -15.43
CA LEU A 225 3.37 17.67 -15.64
C LEU A 225 3.58 17.85 -17.14
N GLU A 226 3.55 19.11 -17.61
CA GLU A 226 3.85 19.42 -19.01
C GLU A 226 5.34 19.13 -19.30
N THR A 227 5.56 18.13 -20.11
CA THR A 227 6.56 17.99 -21.16
C THR A 227 8.06 17.96 -20.93
N ASP A 228 8.66 17.96 -19.80
CA ASP A 228 10.10 17.65 -19.77
C ASP A 228 10.52 16.98 -18.47
N LEU A 229 10.65 15.65 -18.50
CA LEU A 229 11.26 14.89 -17.40
C LEU A 229 12.67 15.41 -17.07
N ALA A 230 13.38 15.96 -18.07
CA ALA A 230 14.67 16.60 -17.87
C ALA A 230 14.52 17.98 -17.20
N ALA A 231 13.42 18.71 -17.47
CA ALA A 231 13.08 19.95 -16.76
C ALA A 231 12.38 19.69 -15.42
N ALA A 232 11.67 18.58 -15.28
CA ALA A 232 11.17 18.11 -14.00
C ALA A 232 12.31 17.86 -12.99
N GLY A 233 13.51 17.78 -13.49
CA GLY A 233 14.77 17.80 -12.78
C GLY A 233 14.78 17.03 -11.45
N VAL A 234 15.91 16.80 -10.98
CA VAL A 234 16.20 16.31 -9.63
C VAL A 234 15.62 17.18 -8.51
N ASN A 235 14.87 18.24 -8.83
CA ASN A 235 14.50 19.32 -7.90
C ASN A 235 13.04 19.26 -7.44
N LYS A 236 12.71 20.04 -6.42
CA LYS A 236 11.39 20.24 -5.87
C LYS A 236 10.39 20.60 -6.98
N ASN A 237 9.32 19.81 -7.09
CA ASN A 237 8.29 19.97 -8.10
C ASN A 237 6.95 20.27 -7.42
N PRO A 238 6.38 21.49 -7.58
CA PRO A 238 5.13 21.87 -6.91
C PRO A 238 3.94 20.98 -7.26
N VAL A 239 3.89 20.40 -8.45
CA VAL A 239 2.83 19.50 -8.89
C VAL A 239 2.96 18.18 -8.14
N LEU A 240 4.17 17.62 -8.10
CA LEU A 240 4.45 16.40 -7.35
C LEU A 240 4.30 16.62 -5.83
N ASP A 241 4.69 17.79 -5.32
CA ASP A 241 4.52 18.15 -3.91
C ASP A 241 3.07 18.05 -3.42
N ALA A 242 2.10 18.28 -4.31
CA ALA A 242 0.68 18.24 -3.96
C ALA A 242 0.14 16.81 -3.79
N ILE A 243 0.76 15.81 -4.44
CA ILE A 243 0.23 14.44 -4.55
C ILE A 243 1.13 13.36 -3.94
N ALA A 244 2.39 13.66 -3.64
CA ALA A 244 3.39 12.66 -3.26
C ALA A 244 4.29 13.10 -2.11
N TRP A 245 4.78 12.11 -1.35
CA TRP A 245 5.92 12.22 -0.46
C TRP A 245 7.14 11.61 -1.15
N TYR A 246 8.14 12.42 -1.48
CA TYR A 246 9.33 12.02 -2.22
C TYR A 246 10.58 12.76 -1.69
N GLY A 247 11.77 12.49 -2.21
CA GLY A 247 13.02 12.95 -1.65
C GLY A 247 13.21 14.47 -1.43
N TYR A 248 12.39 15.30 -2.06
CA TYR A 248 12.52 16.76 -1.99
C TYR A 248 11.49 17.49 -1.13
N ASN A 249 10.34 16.89 -0.85
CA ASN A 249 9.34 17.51 0.03
C ASN A 249 9.25 16.86 1.41
N ASN A 250 10.12 15.94 1.67
CA ASN A 250 10.33 15.30 2.95
C ASN A 250 11.20 16.22 3.83
N GLU A 251 10.61 17.25 4.38
CA GLU A 251 11.05 18.41 5.19
C GLU A 251 12.53 18.86 5.16
N THR A 252 13.46 18.08 4.70
CA THR A 252 14.85 18.52 4.62
C THR A 252 15.11 19.50 3.49
N GLY A 253 14.23 19.57 2.46
CA GLY A 253 14.20 20.59 1.40
C GLY A 253 15.52 20.92 0.69
N THR A 254 16.60 20.31 1.12
CA THR A 254 17.95 20.60 0.67
C THR A 254 18.77 19.33 0.61
N THR A 255 18.80 18.72 -0.56
CA THR A 255 20.01 18.00 -0.94
C THR A 255 20.92 19.02 -1.63
N PRO A 256 22.04 19.42 -1.04
CA PRO A 256 22.93 20.41 -1.64
C PRO A 256 23.57 19.96 -2.94
N ASP A 257 23.49 18.67 -3.26
CA ASP A 257 24.14 18.02 -4.39
C ASP A 257 23.21 17.70 -5.57
N GLY A 258 21.92 17.99 -5.46
CA GLY A 258 20.96 17.79 -6.57
C GLY A 258 20.65 16.32 -6.92
N TYR A 259 21.14 15.35 -6.17
CA TYR A 259 21.01 13.91 -6.46
C TYR A 259 20.19 13.11 -5.43
N GLY A 260 19.34 13.75 -4.64
CA GLY A 260 18.36 13.04 -3.80
C GLY A 260 18.91 12.01 -2.82
N SER A 261 20.21 12.00 -2.57
CA SER A 261 20.79 11.13 -1.55
C SER A 261 20.52 11.72 -0.17
N PRO A 262 19.87 10.95 0.73
CA PRO A 262 19.67 11.39 2.10
C PRO A 262 21.04 11.70 2.72
N GLN A 263 21.20 12.93 3.17
CA GLN A 263 22.43 13.30 3.89
C GLN A 263 22.60 12.39 5.12
N ALA A 264 23.82 11.98 5.38
CA ALA A 264 24.17 11.18 6.56
C ALA A 264 23.74 11.81 7.92
N ASN A 265 23.25 13.05 7.91
CA ASN A 265 22.78 13.80 9.07
C ASN A 265 21.24 13.99 9.10
N ALA A 266 20.49 13.46 8.14
CA ALA A 266 19.03 13.58 8.08
C ALA A 266 18.30 12.74 9.15
N ASN A 267 18.99 11.87 9.83
CA ASN A 267 18.46 10.91 10.81
C ASN A 267 17.75 11.53 12.03
N ASN A 268 17.77 12.83 12.20
CA ASN A 268 17.12 13.54 13.30
C ASN A 268 16.26 14.72 12.83
N VAL A 269 15.95 14.78 11.54
CA VAL A 269 15.09 15.84 10.99
C VAL A 269 13.64 15.43 11.10
N PRO A 270 12.78 16.26 11.72
CA PRO A 270 11.34 16.03 11.73
C PRO A 270 10.81 15.86 10.29
N GLY A 271 9.94 14.86 10.07
CA GLY A 271 9.37 14.60 8.75
C GLY A 271 10.26 13.84 7.78
N TYR A 272 11.46 13.43 8.17
CA TYR A 272 12.31 12.57 7.33
C TYR A 272 11.92 11.09 7.52
N GLY A 273 11.25 10.52 6.54
CA GLY A 273 10.70 9.17 6.59
C GLY A 273 9.37 9.06 5.84
N THR A 274 8.63 8.01 6.12
CA THR A 274 7.25 7.89 5.67
C THR A 274 6.35 8.90 6.38
N HIS A 275 5.24 9.25 5.76
CA HIS A 275 4.23 10.12 6.33
C HIS A 275 2.89 9.37 6.50
N GLN A 276 1.99 9.90 7.32
CA GLN A 276 0.64 9.39 7.44
C GLN A 276 -0.01 9.34 6.06
N VAL A 277 -0.65 8.21 5.73
CA VAL A 277 -1.33 8.02 4.44
C VAL A 277 -2.48 9.02 4.27
N GLY A 278 -2.74 9.40 3.01
CA GLY A 278 -3.88 10.24 2.67
C GLY A 278 -3.72 11.73 2.99
N LEU A 279 -2.52 12.22 3.30
CA LEU A 279 -2.27 13.65 3.53
C LEU A 279 -2.05 14.44 2.24
N LYS A 280 -1.73 13.76 1.14
CA LYS A 280 -1.60 14.35 -0.19
C LYS A 280 -2.91 14.21 -0.97
N ALA A 281 -3.01 14.86 -2.13
CA ALA A 281 -4.21 14.74 -2.96
C ALA A 281 -4.29 13.36 -3.63
N PRO A 282 -5.49 12.77 -3.72
CA PRO A 282 -5.69 11.50 -4.40
C PRO A 282 -5.73 11.67 -5.91
N ASN A 283 -5.61 10.54 -6.64
CA ASN A 283 -5.97 10.52 -8.05
C ASN A 283 -7.51 10.52 -8.25
N ARG A 284 -7.97 10.50 -9.50
CA ARG A 284 -9.42 10.55 -9.83
C ARG A 284 -10.25 9.38 -9.27
N LEU A 285 -9.63 8.25 -8.96
CA LEU A 285 -10.28 7.10 -8.32
C LEU A 285 -10.37 7.24 -6.79
N GLY A 286 -9.84 8.32 -6.21
CA GLY A 286 -9.78 8.49 -4.77
C GLY A 286 -8.65 7.70 -4.11
N LEU A 287 -7.66 7.22 -4.88
CA LEU A 287 -6.50 6.48 -4.38
C LEU A 287 -5.38 7.46 -4.01
N TYR A 288 -4.83 7.29 -2.83
CA TYR A 288 -3.79 8.13 -2.25
C TYR A 288 -2.43 7.44 -2.33
N ASP A 289 -1.38 8.24 -2.32
CA ASP A 289 0.01 7.81 -2.18
C ASP A 289 0.44 6.77 -3.25
N MET A 290 -0.24 6.76 -4.43
CA MET A 290 0.15 5.95 -5.59
C MET A 290 1.48 6.41 -6.20
N THR A 291 2.03 7.50 -5.70
CA THR A 291 3.33 8.08 -6.06
C THR A 291 4.03 8.49 -4.77
N GLY A 292 5.20 7.91 -4.47
CA GLY A 292 5.99 8.22 -3.27
C GLY A 292 5.53 7.46 -2.02
N ASN A 293 5.81 7.96 -0.85
CA ASN A 293 5.66 7.40 0.48
C ASN A 293 6.38 6.05 0.64
N VAL A 294 5.81 4.91 0.23
CA VAL A 294 6.53 3.64 0.12
C VAL A 294 6.41 2.99 -1.25
N SER A 295 7.45 2.30 -1.70
CA SER A 295 7.36 1.39 -2.84
C SER A 295 6.48 0.20 -2.47
N GLU A 296 5.53 -0.14 -3.32
CA GLU A 296 4.50 -1.13 -3.02
C GLU A 296 4.76 -2.46 -3.72
N TRP A 297 4.78 -3.55 -2.95
CA TRP A 297 4.85 -4.88 -3.48
C TRP A 297 3.65 -5.19 -4.38
N CYS A 298 3.93 -5.71 -5.58
CA CYS A 298 2.95 -6.37 -6.46
C CYS A 298 3.14 -7.90 -6.41
N TYR A 299 2.12 -8.62 -6.89
CA TYR A 299 2.21 -10.09 -6.93
C TYR A 299 3.26 -10.59 -7.93
N ASP A 300 3.41 -9.91 -9.06
CA ASP A 300 4.17 -10.36 -10.22
C ASP A 300 5.66 -10.55 -9.93
N TYR A 301 6.26 -11.55 -10.59
CA TYR A 301 7.71 -11.59 -10.75
C TYR A 301 8.15 -10.59 -11.82
N GLU A 302 9.37 -10.06 -11.65
CA GLU A 302 10.00 -9.21 -12.66
C GLU A 302 10.25 -9.99 -13.94
N GLU A 303 9.67 -9.50 -15.03
CA GLU A 303 9.87 -10.02 -16.37
C GLU A 303 9.86 -8.90 -17.42
N ALA A 304 10.39 -9.19 -18.60
CA ALA A 304 10.22 -8.33 -19.77
C ALA A 304 8.76 -8.37 -20.23
N ILE A 305 8.16 -7.20 -20.40
CA ILE A 305 6.78 -7.11 -20.88
C ILE A 305 6.73 -7.51 -22.35
N SER A 306 5.96 -8.56 -22.65
CA SER A 306 5.73 -9.06 -24.01
C SER A 306 4.55 -8.34 -24.68
N THR A 307 4.57 -8.28 -26.01
CA THR A 307 3.43 -7.87 -26.85
C THR A 307 2.36 -8.97 -26.91
N GLY A 308 1.20 -8.66 -27.49
CA GLY A 308 0.08 -9.58 -27.65
C GLY A 308 -1.07 -9.29 -26.68
N GLU A 309 -2.09 -10.15 -26.71
CA GLU A 309 -3.29 -10.02 -25.89
C GLU A 309 -3.16 -10.85 -24.61
N VAL A 310 -3.48 -10.25 -23.48
CA VAL A 310 -3.49 -10.90 -22.16
C VAL A 310 -4.71 -10.45 -21.35
N THR A 311 -5.25 -11.37 -20.54
CA THR A 311 -6.36 -11.08 -19.63
C THR A 311 -5.91 -11.37 -18.21
N ASP A 312 -6.17 -10.44 -17.30
CA ASP A 312 -5.81 -10.50 -15.87
C ASP A 312 -4.39 -11.05 -15.62
N PRO A 313 -3.35 -10.43 -16.23
CA PRO A 313 -1.99 -10.97 -16.13
C PRO A 313 -1.48 -10.94 -14.69
N ILE A 314 -0.81 -12.02 -14.30
CA ILE A 314 -0.23 -12.22 -12.97
C ILE A 314 1.31 -12.31 -13.01
N GLY A 315 1.93 -11.93 -14.13
CA GLY A 315 3.37 -12.03 -14.35
C GLY A 315 3.88 -13.45 -14.61
N ALA A 316 5.19 -13.63 -14.62
CA ALA A 316 5.84 -14.91 -14.80
C ALA A 316 5.56 -15.87 -13.63
N ALA A 317 5.56 -17.18 -13.92
CA ALA A 317 5.35 -18.23 -12.91
C ALA A 317 6.50 -18.30 -11.89
N GLU A 318 7.71 -17.92 -12.29
CA GLU A 318 8.92 -17.92 -11.46
C GLU A 318 9.82 -16.74 -11.81
N GLY A 319 10.67 -16.34 -10.88
CA GLY A 319 11.62 -15.25 -11.07
C GLY A 319 12.47 -15.00 -9.84
N LYS A 320 13.45 -14.13 -9.98
CA LYS A 320 14.36 -13.76 -8.88
C LYS A 320 13.81 -12.60 -8.03
N TYR A 321 13.10 -11.67 -8.67
CA TYR A 321 12.61 -10.44 -8.05
C TYR A 321 11.09 -10.38 -8.17
N ARG A 322 10.43 -9.84 -7.15
CA ARG A 322 9.02 -9.45 -7.17
C ARG A 322 8.92 -7.97 -7.52
N MET A 323 7.90 -7.60 -8.28
CA MET A 323 7.70 -6.23 -8.70
C MET A 323 7.37 -5.31 -7.53
N THR A 324 7.88 -4.09 -7.59
CA THR A 324 7.49 -2.96 -6.73
C THR A 324 7.14 -1.76 -7.60
N ARG A 325 6.16 -0.98 -7.14
CA ARG A 325 5.64 0.18 -7.87
C ARG A 325 5.53 1.40 -6.94
N GLY A 326 5.27 2.61 -7.53
CA GLY A 326 4.99 3.84 -6.81
C GLY A 326 6.20 4.62 -6.34
N ARG A 327 7.35 3.95 -6.14
CA ARG A 327 8.55 4.54 -5.54
C ARG A 327 8.27 4.97 -4.09
N ASP A 328 9.15 5.76 -3.51
CA ASP A 328 9.19 5.96 -2.07
C ASP A 328 9.66 7.36 -1.68
N TRP A 329 9.60 7.65 -0.39
CA TRP A 329 9.88 8.93 0.24
C TRP A 329 11.32 9.45 0.05
N ILE A 330 12.28 8.64 -0.44
CA ILE A 330 13.63 9.08 -0.78
C ILE A 330 13.89 9.17 -2.28
N SER A 331 12.93 8.74 -3.11
CA SER A 331 13.06 8.72 -4.56
C SER A 331 13.02 10.13 -5.15
N THR A 332 13.70 10.32 -6.29
CA THR A 332 13.63 11.59 -7.03
C THR A 332 12.29 11.73 -7.76
N ALA A 333 11.92 12.93 -8.18
CA ALA A 333 10.76 13.14 -9.04
C ALA A 333 10.85 12.32 -10.33
N TYR A 334 12.02 12.25 -10.95
CA TYR A 334 12.28 11.46 -12.14
C TYR A 334 12.03 9.95 -11.95
N ASP A 335 12.35 9.43 -10.78
CA ASP A 335 12.10 8.01 -10.46
C ASP A 335 10.64 7.73 -10.08
N SER A 336 9.88 8.73 -9.67
CA SER A 336 8.53 8.58 -9.10
C SER A 336 7.41 8.55 -10.13
N ILE A 337 7.71 8.39 -11.43
CA ILE A 337 6.70 8.29 -12.49
C ILE A 337 5.91 6.99 -12.41
N VAL A 338 4.62 7.02 -12.79
CA VAL A 338 3.71 5.86 -12.66
C VAL A 338 4.16 4.63 -13.43
N THR A 339 4.88 4.81 -14.55
CA THR A 339 5.39 3.71 -15.36
C THR A 339 6.67 3.09 -14.84
N LYS A 340 7.32 3.70 -13.86
CA LYS A 340 8.60 3.18 -13.33
C LYS A 340 8.38 1.86 -12.62
N ARG A 341 9.04 0.83 -13.13
CA ARG A 341 9.04 -0.51 -12.58
C ARG A 341 10.23 -0.68 -11.64
N GLY A 342 10.06 -1.41 -10.55
CA GLY A 342 11.13 -1.79 -9.63
C GLY A 342 11.04 -3.27 -9.29
N GLY A 343 12.16 -3.90 -8.99
CA GLY A 343 12.21 -5.31 -8.59
C GLY A 343 13.09 -5.49 -7.36
N LEU A 344 12.60 -6.22 -6.37
CA LEU A 344 13.36 -6.60 -5.17
C LEU A 344 13.24 -8.10 -4.93
N THR A 345 14.26 -8.70 -4.28
CA THR A 345 14.13 -10.10 -3.86
C THR A 345 12.95 -10.24 -2.89
N PRO A 346 12.15 -11.32 -2.95
CA PRO A 346 10.95 -11.47 -2.11
C PRO A 346 11.23 -11.40 -0.60
N ALA A 347 12.47 -11.70 -0.18
CA ALA A 347 12.92 -11.61 1.21
C ALA A 347 13.37 -10.21 1.64
N SER A 348 13.45 -9.24 0.72
CA SER A 348 13.90 -7.87 1.02
C SER A 348 12.94 -7.19 1.99
N ARG A 349 13.49 -6.46 2.93
CA ARG A 349 12.78 -5.68 3.95
C ARG A 349 13.46 -4.31 4.05
N THR A 350 12.95 -3.35 3.32
CA THR A 350 13.51 -2.01 3.24
C THR A 350 12.61 -1.01 3.94
N HIS A 351 13.19 0.03 4.51
CA HIS A 351 12.45 1.14 5.13
C HIS A 351 11.70 2.03 4.12
N THR A 352 11.75 1.65 2.86
CA THR A 352 11.07 2.29 1.73
C THR A 352 10.07 1.35 1.06
N GLY A 353 9.92 0.11 1.54
CA GLY A 353 9.08 -0.91 0.91
C GLY A 353 7.92 -1.35 1.79
N GLY A 354 6.71 -1.14 1.31
CA GLY A 354 5.44 -1.52 1.91
C GLY A 354 4.52 -2.16 0.88
N PHE A 355 3.21 -2.06 1.06
CA PHE A 355 2.24 -2.61 0.12
C PHE A 355 0.84 -2.04 0.34
N ARG A 356 -0.01 -2.15 -0.66
CA ARG A 356 -1.47 -2.05 -0.54
C ARG A 356 -2.13 -3.37 -0.88
N VAL A 357 -3.37 -3.56 -0.45
CA VAL A 357 -4.15 -4.77 -0.74
C VAL A 357 -5.03 -4.59 -1.96
N ALA A 358 -5.37 -5.69 -2.61
CA ALA A 358 -6.40 -5.79 -3.63
C ALA A 358 -7.36 -6.95 -3.33
N ARG A 359 -8.49 -7.04 -4.02
CA ARG A 359 -9.40 -8.19 -3.98
C ARG A 359 -10.05 -8.39 -5.34
N SER A 360 -10.21 -9.64 -5.75
CA SER A 360 -11.02 -9.99 -6.91
C SER A 360 -12.51 -9.83 -6.60
N ILE A 361 -13.30 -9.40 -7.59
CA ILE A 361 -14.77 -9.37 -7.52
C ILE A 361 -15.26 -10.67 -8.12
N LYS A 362 -15.94 -11.50 -7.32
CA LYS A 362 -16.52 -12.79 -7.72
C LYS A 362 -18.03 -12.76 -7.55
#